data_1ea66938038dbeff4b20470a1505b89a
#
_entry.id   1ea66938038dbeff4b20470a1505b89a
#
_cell.length_a   1.000
_cell.length_b   1.000
_cell.length_c   1.000
_cell.angle_alpha   90.00
_cell.angle_beta   90.00
_cell.angle_gamma   90.00
#
_symmetry.space_group_name_H-M   'P 1'
#
loop_
_entity.id
_entity.type
_entity.pdbx_description
1 polymer ?
#
loop_
_entity_poly.entity_id
_entity_poly.type
_entity_poly.pdbx_seq_one_letter_code
_entity_poly.pdbx_strand_id
1 'polypeptide(L)'
;MKELKINVPKGYEIDKEASTFECIKFKPINKVNIWEDIKRISGVYIDLESNIKANPCAKLLASDRNKLMYINEKHAKSALAMAQISQLMPYYGGPIAKEEWSNPGIYKYCIENNSNSIDLTLHNNKVEFLAFHTLEQRRKFMSYPENVQLVKDYLMI
;
A
#
# COMPACT_ATOMS: atom_id res chain seq x y z
N MET A 1 -8.68 32.60 -33.84
CA MET A 1 -7.98 31.29 -33.95
C MET A 1 -9.03 30.22 -34.20
N LYS A 2 -8.80 29.31 -35.14
CA LYS A 2 -9.68 28.14 -35.29
C LYS A 2 -9.14 27.01 -34.39
N GLU A 3 -9.97 26.50 -33.50
CA GLU A 3 -9.64 25.36 -32.68
C GLU A 3 -10.00 24.05 -33.36
N LEU A 4 -9.09 23.07 -33.33
CA LEU A 4 -9.35 21.72 -33.82
C LEU A 4 -9.68 20.83 -32.61
N LYS A 5 -10.91 20.33 -32.50
CA LYS A 5 -11.29 19.36 -31.50
C LYS A 5 -10.99 17.95 -31.98
N ILE A 6 -10.16 17.22 -31.25
CA ILE A 6 -9.82 15.84 -31.54
C ILE A 6 -10.74 14.92 -30.72
N ASN A 7 -11.53 14.10 -31.42
CA ASN A 7 -12.33 13.07 -30.75
C ASN A 7 -11.45 11.85 -30.44
N VAL A 8 -11.18 11.65 -29.17
CA VAL A 8 -10.45 10.47 -28.67
C VAL A 8 -11.40 9.29 -28.58
N PRO A 9 -11.12 8.15 -29.22
CA PRO A 9 -11.97 6.97 -29.13
C PRO A 9 -12.08 6.47 -27.67
N LYS A 10 -13.24 5.90 -27.32
CA LYS A 10 -13.45 5.35 -25.97
C LYS A 10 -12.43 4.23 -25.67
N GLY A 11 -11.71 4.35 -24.57
CA GLY A 11 -10.67 3.40 -24.17
C GLY A 11 -9.28 3.70 -24.74
N TYR A 12 -9.12 4.84 -25.40
CA TYR A 12 -7.84 5.31 -25.93
C TYR A 12 -7.48 6.68 -25.36
N GLU A 13 -6.20 7.00 -25.34
CA GLU A 13 -5.65 8.33 -25.08
C GLU A 13 -4.72 8.75 -26.21
N ILE A 14 -4.43 10.04 -26.31
CA ILE A 14 -3.45 10.53 -27.32
C ILE A 14 -2.06 10.05 -26.90
N ASP A 15 -1.39 9.36 -27.81
CA ASP A 15 0.01 9.01 -27.65
C ASP A 15 0.87 10.24 -28.00
N LYS A 16 1.27 10.99 -26.98
CA LYS A 16 2.04 12.23 -27.15
C LYS A 16 3.44 12.00 -27.70
N GLU A 17 4.02 10.82 -27.49
CA GLU A 17 5.37 10.48 -27.95
C GLU A 17 5.37 10.05 -29.42
N ALA A 18 4.34 9.35 -29.85
CA ALA A 18 4.20 8.86 -31.22
C ALA A 18 3.39 9.80 -32.12
N SER A 19 2.74 10.84 -31.58
CA SER A 19 1.98 11.82 -32.33
C SER A 19 2.87 12.95 -32.85
N THR A 20 2.57 13.40 -34.08
CA THR A 20 3.16 14.60 -34.70
C THR A 20 2.07 15.64 -34.90
N PHE A 21 2.46 16.85 -35.32
CA PHE A 21 1.50 17.90 -35.64
C PHE A 21 0.58 17.52 -36.84
N GLU A 22 1.05 16.63 -37.72
CA GLU A 22 0.33 16.18 -38.89
C GLU A 22 -0.47 14.89 -38.69
N CYS A 23 -0.08 14.08 -37.65
CA CYS A 23 -0.69 12.78 -37.41
C CYS A 23 -0.84 12.53 -35.89
N ILE A 24 -2.08 12.51 -35.43
CA ILE A 24 -2.39 12.17 -34.03
C ILE A 24 -2.61 10.67 -33.93
N LYS A 25 -1.79 10.03 -33.09
CA LYS A 25 -1.89 8.59 -32.77
C LYS A 25 -2.56 8.38 -31.44
N PHE A 26 -3.32 7.31 -31.33
CA PHE A 26 -3.97 6.89 -30.09
C PHE A 26 -3.35 5.61 -29.59
N LYS A 27 -3.16 5.53 -28.26
CA LYS A 27 -2.79 4.28 -27.57
C LYS A 27 -3.90 3.84 -26.63
N PRO A 28 -4.10 2.55 -26.44
CA PRO A 28 -5.11 2.06 -25.49
C PRO A 28 -4.76 2.52 -24.08
N ILE A 29 -5.78 2.96 -23.34
CA ILE A 29 -5.64 3.22 -21.91
C ILE A 29 -5.48 1.88 -21.20
N ASN A 30 -4.28 1.56 -20.72
CA ASN A 30 -4.04 0.38 -19.90
C ASN A 30 -4.71 0.59 -18.53
N LYS A 31 -5.94 0.09 -18.39
CA LYS A 31 -6.62 0.04 -17.09
C LYS A 31 -6.15 -1.21 -16.36
N VAL A 32 -5.40 -1.01 -15.30
CA VAL A 32 -5.13 -2.06 -14.32
C VAL A 32 -6.31 -2.05 -13.33
N ASN A 33 -7.14 -3.09 -13.37
CA ASN A 33 -8.31 -3.21 -12.49
C ASN A 33 -8.15 -4.32 -11.45
N ILE A 34 -7.37 -5.35 -11.77
CA ILE A 34 -7.11 -6.50 -10.91
C ILE A 34 -5.62 -6.83 -10.94
N TRP A 35 -5.19 -7.66 -10.00
CA TRP A 35 -3.77 -8.04 -9.89
C TRP A 35 -3.22 -8.67 -11.18
N GLU A 36 -4.00 -9.48 -11.86
CA GLU A 36 -3.65 -10.18 -13.09
C GLU A 36 -3.38 -9.25 -14.28
N ASP A 37 -3.88 -8.01 -14.23
CA ASP A 37 -3.62 -6.99 -15.24
C ASP A 37 -2.19 -6.41 -15.10
N ILE A 38 -1.55 -6.59 -13.94
CA ILE A 38 -0.21 -6.08 -13.68
C ILE A 38 0.81 -7.01 -14.33
N LYS A 39 1.23 -6.66 -15.53
CA LYS A 39 2.22 -7.46 -16.26
C LYS A 39 3.66 -7.10 -15.95
N ARG A 40 3.93 -5.85 -15.58
CA ARG A 40 5.28 -5.35 -15.28
C ARG A 40 5.22 -4.23 -14.25
N ILE A 41 6.09 -4.31 -13.26
CA ILE A 41 6.35 -3.22 -12.31
C ILE A 41 7.83 -2.87 -12.45
N SER A 42 8.12 -1.60 -12.76
CA SER A 42 9.47 -1.06 -12.63
C SER A 42 9.56 -0.33 -11.29
N GLY A 43 10.61 -0.57 -10.54
CA GLY A 43 10.77 0.07 -9.23
C GLY A 43 11.77 -0.68 -8.36
N VAL A 44 11.33 -1.11 -7.20
CA VAL A 44 12.13 -1.83 -6.22
C VAL A 44 11.54 -3.19 -5.92
N TYR A 45 12.35 -4.10 -5.40
CA TYR A 45 11.88 -5.40 -4.90
C TYR A 45 12.44 -5.67 -3.51
N ILE A 46 11.76 -6.53 -2.76
CA ILE A 46 12.23 -7.06 -1.49
C ILE A 46 12.86 -8.43 -1.78
N ASP A 47 14.12 -8.60 -1.41
CA ASP A 47 14.83 -9.89 -1.57
C ASP A 47 14.53 -10.86 -0.43
N LEU A 48 15.12 -12.07 -0.50
CA LEU A 48 14.92 -13.13 0.50
C LEU A 48 15.44 -12.76 1.90
N GLU A 49 16.35 -11.78 1.98
CA GLU A 49 16.93 -11.28 3.22
C GLU A 49 16.19 -10.04 3.73
N SER A 50 15.03 -9.72 3.14
CA SER A 50 14.21 -8.55 3.46
C SER A 50 14.86 -7.20 3.13
N ASN A 51 15.87 -7.17 2.25
CA ASN A 51 16.45 -5.92 1.78
C ASN A 51 15.64 -5.36 0.61
N ILE A 52 15.50 -4.04 0.58
CA ILE A 52 14.87 -3.33 -0.53
C ILE A 52 15.94 -2.98 -1.55
N LYS A 53 15.83 -3.50 -2.77
CA LYS A 53 16.80 -3.31 -3.86
C LYS A 53 16.14 -2.70 -5.08
N ALA A 54 16.88 -1.83 -5.77
CA ALA A 54 16.43 -1.31 -7.07
C ALA A 54 16.35 -2.45 -8.08
N ASN A 55 15.30 -2.46 -8.89
CA ASN A 55 15.18 -3.37 -10.01
C ASN A 55 15.87 -2.76 -11.24
N PRO A 56 17.07 -3.21 -11.63
CA PRO A 56 17.80 -2.65 -12.77
C PRO A 56 17.19 -3.04 -14.11
N CYS A 57 16.31 -4.03 -14.12
CA CYS A 57 15.67 -4.51 -15.34
C CYS A 57 14.18 -4.14 -15.31
N ALA A 58 13.79 -3.10 -16.05
CA ALA A 58 12.40 -2.74 -16.33
C ALA A 58 11.54 -3.87 -16.93
N LYS A 59 12.11 -5.07 -17.07
CA LYS A 59 11.52 -6.26 -17.70
C LYS A 59 11.14 -7.36 -16.73
N LEU A 60 11.46 -7.24 -15.43
CA LEU A 60 10.98 -8.25 -14.48
C LEU A 60 9.47 -8.09 -14.37
N LEU A 61 8.79 -9.13 -14.82
CA LEU A 61 7.37 -9.30 -14.64
C LEU A 61 7.06 -9.22 -13.15
N ALA A 62 6.00 -8.52 -12.78
CA ALA A 62 5.32 -8.69 -11.49
C ALA A 62 4.75 -10.12 -11.45
N SER A 63 5.49 -11.07 -12.05
CA SER A 63 5.02 -12.40 -12.31
C SER A 63 5.14 -13.23 -11.04
N ASP A 64 4.34 -14.11 -10.99
CA ASP A 64 4.07 -15.39 -10.36
C ASP A 64 5.07 -15.93 -9.32
N ARG A 65 6.30 -15.48 -9.27
CA ARG A 65 7.33 -16.02 -8.37
C ARG A 65 7.36 -15.36 -7.00
N ASN A 66 7.24 -14.07 -6.92
CA ASN A 66 7.00 -13.38 -5.66
C ASN A 66 6.33 -12.02 -5.95
N LYS A 67 5.28 -11.74 -5.29
CA LYS A 67 4.55 -10.47 -5.40
C LYS A 67 5.26 -9.35 -4.62
N LEU A 68 6.60 -9.38 -4.55
CA LEU A 68 7.44 -8.49 -3.75
C LEU A 68 8.07 -7.37 -4.59
N MET A 69 7.43 -7.01 -5.71
CA MET A 69 7.84 -5.88 -6.52
C MET A 69 6.92 -4.69 -6.30
N TYR A 70 7.50 -3.53 -6.10
CA TYR A 70 6.81 -2.31 -5.73
C TYR A 70 7.23 -1.15 -6.63
N ILE A 71 6.31 -0.20 -6.84
CA ILE A 71 6.53 0.98 -7.66
C ILE A 71 7.69 1.83 -7.13
N ASN A 72 7.85 1.90 -5.81
CA ASN A 72 8.88 2.67 -5.14
C ASN A 72 9.22 2.08 -3.75
N GLU A 73 10.29 2.62 -3.16
CA GLU A 73 10.79 2.20 -1.85
C GLU A 73 9.78 2.40 -0.71
N LYS A 74 8.97 3.46 -0.75
CA LYS A 74 7.96 3.74 0.28
C LYS A 74 6.92 2.62 0.36
N HIS A 75 6.44 2.12 -0.79
CA HIS A 75 5.52 1.00 -0.83
C HIS A 75 6.17 -0.32 -0.39
N ALA A 76 7.43 -0.54 -0.75
CA ALA A 76 8.17 -1.71 -0.30
C ALA A 76 8.37 -1.71 1.22
N LYS A 77 8.75 -0.58 1.82
CA LYS A 77 8.86 -0.42 3.28
C LYS A 77 7.53 -0.67 3.98
N SER A 78 6.44 -0.13 3.45
CA SER A 78 5.10 -0.35 4.02
C SER A 78 4.70 -1.82 4.02
N ALA A 79 4.94 -2.54 2.93
CA ALA A 79 4.64 -3.97 2.85
C ALA A 79 5.50 -4.79 3.81
N LEU A 80 6.79 -4.48 3.91
CA LEU A 80 7.70 -5.15 4.85
C LEU A 80 7.30 -4.87 6.30
N ALA A 81 6.99 -3.62 6.63
CA ALA A 81 6.52 -3.23 7.96
C ALA A 81 5.21 -3.94 8.33
N MET A 82 4.26 -4.04 7.40
CA MET A 82 3.02 -4.80 7.60
C MET A 82 3.30 -6.26 7.95
N ALA A 83 4.23 -6.91 7.24
CA ALA A 83 4.60 -8.30 7.51
C ALA A 83 5.24 -8.45 8.91
N GLN A 84 6.15 -7.55 9.28
CA GLN A 84 6.79 -7.54 10.60
C GLN A 84 5.81 -7.27 11.73
N ILE A 85 4.91 -6.30 11.57
CA ILE A 85 3.84 -6.01 12.54
C ILE A 85 2.93 -7.24 12.72
N SER A 86 2.56 -7.91 11.63
CA SER A 86 1.73 -9.12 11.71
C SER A 86 2.37 -10.22 12.57
N GLN A 87 3.71 -10.34 12.53
CA GLN A 87 4.46 -11.28 13.36
C GLN A 87 4.59 -10.82 14.81
N LEU A 88 4.57 -9.51 15.08
CA LEU A 88 4.67 -8.95 16.42
C LEU A 88 3.32 -8.96 17.16
N MET A 89 2.20 -8.78 16.46
CA MET A 89 0.88 -8.67 17.08
C MET A 89 0.54 -9.78 18.08
N PRO A 90 0.84 -11.06 17.86
CA PRO A 90 0.59 -12.12 18.84
C PRO A 90 1.24 -11.88 20.20
N TYR A 91 2.37 -11.18 20.28
CA TYR A 91 3.07 -10.85 21.53
C TYR A 91 2.45 -9.67 22.27
N TYR A 92 1.52 -8.98 21.65
CA TYR A 92 0.78 -7.83 22.21
C TYR A 92 -0.73 -8.10 22.29
N GLY A 93 -1.13 -9.36 22.42
CA GLY A 93 -2.53 -9.77 22.57
C GLY A 93 -3.19 -10.31 21.32
N GLY A 94 -2.43 -10.42 20.21
CA GLY A 94 -2.91 -10.95 18.94
C GLY A 94 -3.81 -10.01 18.16
N PRO A 95 -4.18 -10.38 16.95
CA PRO A 95 -5.16 -9.63 16.17
C PRO A 95 -6.55 -9.74 16.82
N ILE A 96 -7.34 -8.69 16.66
CA ILE A 96 -8.74 -8.67 17.12
C ILE A 96 -9.55 -9.66 16.26
N ALA A 97 -10.28 -10.54 16.90
CA ALA A 97 -11.12 -11.51 16.21
C ALA A 97 -12.33 -10.85 15.54
N LYS A 98 -12.85 -11.48 14.49
CA LYS A 98 -14.00 -10.96 13.73
C LYS A 98 -15.22 -10.76 14.62
N GLU A 99 -15.45 -11.68 15.53
CA GLU A 99 -16.57 -11.69 16.48
C GLU A 99 -16.49 -10.50 17.45
N GLU A 100 -15.29 -10.12 17.84
CA GLU A 100 -15.05 -8.96 18.71
C GLU A 100 -15.31 -7.64 17.96
N TRP A 101 -15.00 -7.57 16.68
CA TRP A 101 -15.35 -6.42 15.85
C TRP A 101 -16.86 -6.24 15.69
N SER A 102 -17.59 -7.32 15.71
CA SER A 102 -19.07 -7.31 15.64
C SER A 102 -19.75 -6.90 16.95
N ASN A 103 -18.99 -6.78 18.06
CA ASN A 103 -19.55 -6.40 19.35
C ASN A 103 -19.34 -4.90 19.62
N PRO A 104 -20.40 -4.07 19.53
CA PRO A 104 -20.29 -2.62 19.72
C PRO A 104 -20.03 -2.22 21.19
N GLY A 105 -20.20 -3.15 22.15
CA GLY A 105 -19.89 -2.92 23.57
C GLY A 105 -18.40 -3.02 23.90
N ILE A 106 -17.55 -3.51 22.94
CA ILE A 106 -16.13 -3.71 23.17
C ILE A 106 -15.33 -2.68 22.35
N TYR A 107 -14.66 -1.77 23.04
CA TYR A 107 -13.76 -0.82 22.40
C TYR A 107 -12.39 -1.44 22.14
N LYS A 108 -11.77 -1.08 21.02
CA LYS A 108 -10.43 -1.47 20.60
C LYS A 108 -9.55 -0.24 20.50
N TYR A 109 -8.31 -0.38 20.93
CA TYR A 109 -7.32 0.71 20.98
C TYR A 109 -6.51 0.69 19.70
N CYS A 110 -6.84 1.57 18.76
CA CYS A 110 -6.28 1.57 17.40
C CYS A 110 -5.13 2.57 17.22
N ILE A 111 -4.33 2.34 16.20
CA ILE A 111 -3.29 3.24 15.70
C ILE A 111 -3.61 3.51 14.24
N GLU A 112 -3.77 4.77 13.87
CA GLU A 112 -4.21 5.20 12.55
C GLU A 112 -3.33 6.32 12.00
N ASN A 113 -3.48 6.59 10.70
CA ASN A 113 -2.91 7.79 10.07
C ASN A 113 -3.94 8.91 10.13
N ASN A 114 -3.54 10.04 10.68
CA ASN A 114 -4.30 11.27 10.64
C ASN A 114 -3.42 12.40 10.09
N SER A 115 -3.67 12.81 8.84
CA SER A 115 -2.97 13.94 8.21
C SER A 115 -1.43 13.83 8.27
N ASN A 116 -0.88 12.67 7.92
CA ASN A 116 0.55 12.32 7.97
C ASN A 116 1.15 12.25 9.39
N SER A 117 0.33 11.97 10.37
CA SER A 117 0.76 11.72 11.74
C SER A 117 0.13 10.44 12.30
N ILE A 118 0.79 9.84 13.31
CA ILE A 118 0.21 8.73 14.06
C ILE A 118 -0.88 9.29 14.97
N ASP A 119 -2.09 8.75 14.85
CA ASP A 119 -3.19 9.00 15.76
C ASP A 119 -3.53 7.76 16.58
N LEU A 120 -3.85 7.96 17.86
CA LEU A 120 -4.18 6.91 18.83
C LEU A 120 -5.67 6.98 19.15
N THR A 121 -6.44 6.17 18.46
CA THR A 121 -7.90 6.22 18.50
C THR A 121 -8.53 5.08 19.29
N LEU A 122 -9.83 5.15 19.46
CA LEU A 122 -10.64 4.17 20.16
C LEU A 122 -11.90 3.88 19.33
N HIS A 123 -12.04 2.63 18.86
CA HIS A 123 -13.16 2.22 18.02
C HIS A 123 -13.86 0.98 18.55
N ASN A 124 -15.17 0.92 18.33
CA ASN A 124 -15.99 -0.26 18.62
C ASN A 124 -16.62 -0.89 17.36
N ASN A 125 -16.64 -0.17 16.24
CA ASN A 125 -17.33 -0.56 15.00
C ASN A 125 -16.47 -0.44 13.73
N LYS A 126 -15.23 0.02 13.86
CA LYS A 126 -14.31 0.19 12.72
C LYS A 126 -13.19 -0.83 12.82
N VAL A 127 -13.06 -1.67 11.78
CA VAL A 127 -12.00 -2.68 11.69
C VAL A 127 -10.68 -2.01 11.29
N GLU A 128 -9.67 -2.13 12.13
CA GLU A 128 -8.33 -1.61 11.90
C GLU A 128 -7.28 -2.71 12.05
N PHE A 129 -6.26 -2.67 11.21
CA PHE A 129 -5.16 -3.63 11.25
C PHE A 129 -4.34 -3.49 12.54
N LEU A 130 -4.02 -2.26 12.95
CA LEU A 130 -3.29 -1.95 14.18
C LEU A 130 -4.28 -1.68 15.31
N ALA A 131 -4.85 -2.75 15.85
CA ALA A 131 -5.80 -2.69 16.95
C ALA A 131 -5.40 -3.61 18.11
N PHE A 132 -5.63 -3.17 19.32
CA PHE A 132 -5.27 -3.85 20.58
C PHE A 132 -6.48 -3.96 21.48
N HIS A 133 -6.56 -5.04 22.27
CA HIS A 133 -7.65 -5.25 23.21
C HIS A 133 -7.62 -4.26 24.38
N THR A 134 -6.43 -3.82 24.78
CA THR A 134 -6.27 -2.92 25.91
C THR A 134 -5.36 -1.73 25.62
N LEU A 135 -5.57 -0.64 26.35
CA LEU A 135 -4.70 0.53 26.30
C LEU A 135 -3.26 0.19 26.69
N GLU A 136 -3.08 -0.74 27.62
CA GLU A 136 -1.76 -1.16 28.09
C GLU A 136 -0.98 -1.87 26.99
N GLN A 137 -1.63 -2.79 26.26
CA GLN A 137 -1.02 -3.48 25.11
C GLN A 137 -0.57 -2.49 24.05
N ARG A 138 -1.42 -1.53 23.66
CA ARG A 138 -1.05 -0.48 22.71
C ARG A 138 0.11 0.38 23.23
N ARG A 139 0.08 0.82 24.48
CA ARG A 139 1.16 1.60 25.10
C ARG A 139 2.47 0.83 25.12
N LYS A 140 2.44 -0.45 25.50
CA LYS A 140 3.61 -1.32 25.49
C LYS A 140 4.18 -1.47 24.07
N PHE A 141 3.33 -1.68 23.06
CA PHE A 141 3.77 -1.75 21.66
C PHE A 141 4.45 -0.44 21.23
N MET A 142 3.85 0.70 21.52
CA MET A 142 4.35 2.02 21.14
C MET A 142 5.52 2.53 22.00
N SER A 143 5.88 1.84 23.08
CA SER A 143 7.03 2.23 23.92
C SER A 143 8.39 1.92 23.30
N TYR A 144 8.44 1.11 22.26
CA TYR A 144 9.65 0.76 21.54
C TYR A 144 9.81 1.64 20.29
N PRO A 145 10.92 2.40 20.15
CA PRO A 145 11.15 3.26 18.98
C PRO A 145 11.09 2.50 17.65
N GLU A 146 11.53 1.24 17.64
CA GLU A 146 11.52 0.35 16.48
C GLU A 146 10.08 0.07 16.02
N ASN A 147 9.17 -0.20 16.94
CA ASN A 147 7.76 -0.41 16.63
C ASN A 147 7.11 0.87 16.11
N VAL A 148 7.47 2.03 16.68
CA VAL A 148 7.00 3.33 16.17
C VAL A 148 7.47 3.55 14.75
N GLN A 149 8.71 3.17 14.41
CA GLN A 149 9.22 3.27 13.05
C GLN A 149 8.46 2.33 12.10
N LEU A 150 8.20 1.08 12.52
CA LEU A 150 7.37 0.15 11.74
C LEU A 150 5.96 0.71 11.46
N VAL A 151 5.34 1.35 12.46
CA VAL A 151 4.04 2.01 12.27
C VAL A 151 4.13 3.13 11.23
N LYS A 152 5.16 3.97 11.30
CA LYS A 152 5.38 5.04 10.32
C LYS A 152 5.56 4.49 8.91
N ASP A 153 6.39 3.47 8.76
CA ASP A 153 6.63 2.82 7.47
C ASP A 153 5.35 2.19 6.92
N TYR A 154 4.58 1.47 7.76
CA TYR A 154 3.29 0.90 7.40
C TYR A 154 2.28 1.95 6.96
N LEU A 155 2.14 3.03 7.71
CA LEU A 155 1.22 4.13 7.42
C LEU A 155 1.73 5.08 6.32
N MET A 156 2.94 4.86 5.84
CA MET A 156 3.60 5.69 4.82
C MET A 156 3.77 7.16 5.21
N ILE A 157 4.14 7.44 6.45
CA ILE A 157 4.31 8.81 7.00
C ILE A 157 5.75 9.08 7.45
#